data_b114bd3481fab25abaf4cd82b32d5197
#
_entry.id   b114bd3481fab25abaf4cd82b32d5197
#
_cell.length_a   1.000
_cell.length_b   1.000
_cell.length_c   1.000
_cell.angle_alpha   90.00
_cell.angle_beta   90.00
_cell.angle_gamma   90.00
#
_symmetry.space_group_name_H-M   'P 1'
#
loop_
_entity.id
_entity.type
_entity.pdbx_description
1 polymer ?
#
loop_
_entity_poly.entity_id
_entity_poly.type
_entity_poly.pdbx_seq_one_letter_code
_entity_poly.pdbx_strand_id
1 'polypeptide(L)'
;MGAAKFLRGLVRRVDPRNLSVVVNTGDDELFYGLHVSPDVDTVIYTLAGVIDRDRGWGLEGESFNALDALGRLYGKPWFNLGDRDLATHLYRSERMHNGARLTDVTAELALRFGVKTQVLPMSDGRVHTFVKLKGRPAIPFQEYFVRGRARGIVEAIELRGAEKARPTPEVLASIKRAAAIVLAPSNPFVSIGPILALTGMRKALKAVRSRVAAISPIVGGKTIKGPADKMMRGLGHEVSPLGIARLYRDIAGLMVIDIVDHRYLEPIRALGMNAIATDTVMTTPDRAARLADVVTRALEV
;
A
#
# COMPACT_ATOMS: atom_id res chain seq x y z
N MET A 1 -4.93 -3.85 -0.82
CA MET A 1 -6.42 -4.01 -0.69
C MET A 1 -7.05 -3.13 0.38
N GLY A 2 -6.56 -3.07 1.61
CA GLY A 2 -7.10 -2.20 2.67
C GLY A 2 -7.04 -0.72 2.30
N ALA A 3 -5.87 -0.25 1.84
CA ALA A 3 -5.67 1.12 1.38
C ALA A 3 -6.61 1.50 0.24
N ALA A 4 -6.74 0.65 -0.79
CA ALA A 4 -7.63 0.92 -1.93
C ALA A 4 -9.11 1.06 -1.51
N LYS A 5 -9.56 0.25 -0.53
CA LYS A 5 -10.92 0.39 0.03
C LYS A 5 -11.07 1.72 0.79
N PHE A 6 -10.09 2.09 1.59
CA PHE A 6 -10.09 3.36 2.32
C PHE A 6 -10.11 4.55 1.35
N LEU A 7 -9.28 4.51 0.29
CA LEU A 7 -9.25 5.55 -0.75
C LEU A 7 -10.61 5.74 -1.43
N ARG A 8 -11.34 4.67 -1.74
CA ARG A 8 -12.71 4.79 -2.30
C ARG A 8 -13.67 5.51 -1.35
N GLY A 9 -13.49 5.37 -0.04
CA GLY A 9 -14.24 6.12 0.93
C GLY A 9 -13.79 7.58 1.02
N LEU A 10 -12.48 7.80 1.02
CA LEU A 10 -11.87 9.12 1.20
C LEU A 10 -12.21 10.08 0.06
N VAL A 11 -12.16 9.64 -1.21
CA VAL A 11 -12.51 10.47 -2.38
C VAL A 11 -13.99 10.87 -2.44
N ARG A 12 -14.84 10.30 -1.59
CA ARG A 12 -16.25 10.70 -1.43
C ARG A 12 -16.43 11.80 -0.37
N ARG A 13 -15.38 12.12 0.40
CA ARG A 13 -15.39 13.06 1.52
C ARG A 13 -14.46 14.25 1.29
N VAL A 14 -13.35 14.01 0.62
CA VAL A 14 -12.35 15.04 0.30
C VAL A 14 -12.27 15.18 -1.22
N ASP A 15 -12.18 16.42 -1.70
CA ASP A 15 -11.99 16.66 -3.14
C ASP A 15 -10.75 15.92 -3.63
N PRO A 16 -10.87 15.02 -4.64
CA PRO A 16 -9.75 14.26 -5.17
C PRO A 16 -8.54 15.12 -5.60
N ARG A 17 -8.76 16.38 -5.97
CA ARG A 17 -7.68 17.31 -6.33
C ARG A 17 -6.82 17.74 -5.14
N ASN A 18 -7.35 17.63 -3.94
CA ASN A 18 -6.66 17.95 -2.68
C ASN A 18 -6.00 16.71 -2.05
N LEU A 19 -6.03 15.57 -2.74
CA LEU A 19 -5.43 14.33 -2.27
C LEU A 19 -4.14 14.01 -3.02
N SER A 20 -3.12 13.62 -2.25
CA SER A 20 -1.91 12.95 -2.76
C SER A 20 -1.82 11.56 -2.14
N VAL A 21 -1.54 10.54 -2.93
CA VAL A 21 -1.42 9.16 -2.48
C VAL A 21 0.00 8.68 -2.75
N VAL A 22 0.77 8.46 -1.69
CA VAL A 22 2.09 7.84 -1.78
C VAL A 22 1.93 6.33 -1.82
N VAL A 23 2.45 5.71 -2.87
CA VAL A 23 2.25 4.29 -3.16
C VAL A 23 3.56 3.52 -3.06
N ASN A 24 3.49 2.34 -2.47
CA ASN A 24 4.58 1.38 -2.42
C ASN A 24 4.99 0.92 -3.83
N THR A 25 6.29 0.91 -4.10
CA THR A 25 6.92 0.34 -5.30
C THR A 25 7.92 -0.76 -4.96
N GLY A 26 7.92 -1.22 -3.69
CA GLY A 26 8.79 -2.32 -3.25
C GLY A 26 8.37 -3.69 -3.78
N ASP A 27 7.20 -3.76 -4.40
CA ASP A 27 6.65 -4.97 -4.99
C ASP A 27 6.65 -4.92 -6.53
N ASP A 28 7.26 -3.86 -7.11
CA ASP A 28 7.44 -3.72 -8.54
C ASP A 28 8.37 -4.81 -9.06
N GLU A 29 8.02 -5.41 -10.19
CA GLU A 29 8.75 -6.56 -10.73
C GLU A 29 8.79 -6.50 -12.27
N LEU A 30 9.78 -7.18 -12.85
CA LEU A 30 9.87 -7.36 -14.29
C LEU A 30 9.25 -8.71 -14.67
N PHE A 31 8.11 -8.68 -15.36
CA PHE A 31 7.50 -9.87 -15.95
C PHE A 31 7.59 -9.78 -17.46
N TYR A 32 8.24 -10.76 -18.09
CA TYR A 32 8.44 -10.80 -19.54
C TYR A 32 9.09 -9.53 -20.12
N GLY A 33 9.98 -8.90 -19.35
CA GLY A 33 10.63 -7.64 -19.72
C GLY A 33 9.77 -6.37 -19.48
N LEU A 34 8.53 -6.53 -19.03
CA LEU A 34 7.63 -5.41 -18.72
C LEU A 34 7.74 -5.00 -17.25
N HIS A 35 7.83 -3.71 -17.00
CA HIS A 35 7.76 -3.15 -15.65
C HIS A 35 6.32 -3.16 -15.14
N VAL A 36 6.03 -3.98 -14.16
CA VAL A 36 4.73 -4.12 -13.50
C VAL A 36 4.80 -3.48 -12.12
N SER A 37 3.89 -2.54 -11.84
CA SER A 37 3.78 -1.83 -10.55
C SER A 37 2.42 -2.11 -9.91
N PRO A 38 2.24 -3.27 -9.24
CA PRO A 38 0.92 -3.77 -8.84
C PRO A 38 0.16 -2.83 -7.90
N ASP A 39 0.86 -2.19 -6.95
CA ASP A 39 0.23 -1.28 -6.00
C ASP A 39 -0.16 0.05 -6.66
N VAL A 40 0.69 0.60 -7.55
CA VAL A 40 0.42 1.83 -8.31
C VAL A 40 -0.80 1.63 -9.21
N ASP A 41 -0.84 0.53 -9.95
CA ASP A 41 -1.94 0.19 -10.85
C ASP A 41 -3.24 -0.03 -10.08
N THR A 42 -3.19 -0.77 -8.97
CA THR A 42 -4.35 -0.95 -8.09
C THR A 42 -4.91 0.39 -7.59
N VAL A 43 -4.05 1.35 -7.24
CA VAL A 43 -4.49 2.69 -6.80
C VAL A 43 -5.11 3.47 -7.95
N ILE A 44 -4.44 3.53 -9.11
CA ILE A 44 -4.96 4.23 -10.29
C ILE A 44 -6.30 3.64 -10.71
N TYR A 45 -6.40 2.31 -10.87
CA TYR A 45 -7.64 1.64 -11.30
C TYR A 45 -8.78 1.79 -10.28
N THR A 46 -8.43 1.80 -8.99
CA THR A 46 -9.41 2.06 -7.91
C THR A 46 -9.97 3.47 -8.00
N LEU A 47 -9.12 4.47 -8.17
CA LEU A 47 -9.53 5.88 -8.23
C LEU A 47 -10.25 6.21 -9.54
N ALA A 48 -9.89 5.55 -10.64
CA ALA A 48 -10.57 5.63 -11.93
C ALA A 48 -11.92 4.88 -11.95
N GLY A 49 -12.19 4.02 -10.96
CA GLY A 49 -13.43 3.22 -10.89
C GLY A 49 -13.47 2.02 -11.83
N VAL A 50 -12.34 1.65 -12.44
CA VAL A 50 -12.22 0.58 -13.46
C VAL A 50 -11.58 -0.72 -12.94
N ILE A 51 -11.24 -0.78 -11.65
CA ILE A 51 -10.68 -1.99 -11.02
C ILE A 51 -11.71 -3.11 -10.97
N ASP A 52 -11.27 -4.35 -11.23
CA ASP A 52 -12.07 -5.54 -10.94
C ASP A 52 -12.29 -5.67 -9.42
N ARG A 53 -13.54 -5.51 -8.99
CA ARG A 53 -13.92 -5.44 -7.57
C ARG A 53 -13.86 -6.79 -6.86
N ASP A 54 -14.08 -7.87 -7.60
CA ASP A 54 -14.12 -9.23 -7.05
C ASP A 54 -12.71 -9.74 -6.81
N ARG A 55 -11.83 -9.57 -7.79
CA ARG A 55 -10.42 -9.92 -7.67
C ARG A 55 -9.67 -8.93 -6.78
N GLY A 56 -9.99 -7.63 -6.88
CA GLY A 56 -9.32 -6.55 -6.17
C GLY A 56 -7.96 -6.15 -6.79
N TRP A 57 -7.72 -6.52 -8.06
CA TRP A 57 -6.58 -6.16 -8.90
C TRP A 57 -6.97 -6.28 -10.37
N GLY A 58 -6.19 -5.63 -11.26
CA GLY A 58 -6.45 -5.61 -12.69
C GLY A 58 -7.70 -4.82 -13.07
N LEU A 59 -8.01 -4.77 -14.36
CA LEU A 59 -9.15 -4.05 -14.91
C LEU A 59 -10.42 -4.92 -14.91
N GLU A 60 -11.57 -4.30 -14.76
CA GLU A 60 -12.87 -4.98 -14.92
C GLU A 60 -13.05 -5.44 -16.36
N GLY A 61 -13.62 -6.64 -16.56
CA GLY A 61 -13.83 -7.22 -17.90
C GLY A 61 -12.54 -7.64 -18.61
N GLU A 62 -11.53 -8.06 -17.84
CA GLU A 62 -10.23 -8.49 -18.35
C GLU A 62 -10.30 -9.86 -19.04
N SER A 63 -9.56 -10.03 -20.13
CA SER A 63 -9.25 -11.31 -20.76
C SER A 63 -7.77 -11.67 -20.57
N PHE A 64 -7.38 -12.88 -20.90
CA PHE A 64 -6.03 -13.42 -20.64
C PHE A 64 -5.45 -14.14 -21.86
N ASN A 65 -5.83 -13.75 -23.09
CA ASN A 65 -5.40 -14.41 -24.32
C ASN A 65 -3.88 -14.31 -24.53
N ALA A 66 -3.29 -13.13 -24.26
CA ALA A 66 -1.85 -12.92 -24.35
C ALA A 66 -1.11 -13.78 -23.30
N LEU A 67 -1.65 -13.87 -22.08
CA LEU A 67 -1.06 -14.69 -21.01
C LEU A 67 -1.07 -16.17 -21.36
N ASP A 68 -2.16 -16.67 -21.98
CA ASP A 68 -2.27 -18.05 -22.47
C ASP A 68 -1.26 -18.32 -23.59
N ALA A 69 -1.08 -17.37 -24.51
CA ALA A 69 -0.07 -17.45 -25.55
C ALA A 69 1.36 -17.46 -24.98
N LEU A 70 1.66 -16.58 -24.01
CA LEU A 70 2.94 -16.55 -23.29
C LEU A 70 3.18 -17.88 -22.54
N GLY A 71 2.14 -18.50 -22.01
CA GLY A 71 2.22 -19.80 -21.35
C GLY A 71 2.73 -20.93 -22.27
N ARG A 72 2.49 -20.84 -23.57
CA ARG A 72 3.02 -21.79 -24.57
C ARG A 72 4.51 -21.58 -24.83
N LEU A 73 5.02 -20.35 -24.66
CA LEU A 73 6.42 -19.99 -24.91
C LEU A 73 7.31 -20.14 -23.67
N TYR A 74 6.82 -19.71 -22.51
CA TYR A 74 7.58 -19.62 -21.25
C TYR A 74 7.17 -20.66 -20.20
N GLY A 75 6.20 -21.52 -20.49
CA GLY A 75 5.60 -22.43 -19.52
C GLY A 75 4.51 -21.73 -18.69
N LYS A 76 3.86 -22.49 -17.78
CA LYS A 76 2.68 -22.02 -17.05
C LYS A 76 2.93 -20.74 -16.26
N PRO A 77 2.26 -19.63 -16.58
CA PRO A 77 2.39 -18.39 -15.84
C PRO A 77 1.90 -18.57 -14.40
N TRP A 78 2.59 -17.95 -13.46
CA TRP A 78 2.17 -17.92 -12.06
C TRP A 78 1.68 -16.54 -11.62
N PHE A 79 2.00 -15.50 -12.39
CA PHE A 79 1.52 -14.15 -12.19
C PHE A 79 0.56 -13.80 -13.34
N ASN A 80 -0.63 -13.35 -12.99
CA ASN A 80 -1.67 -13.06 -13.99
C ASN A 80 -1.56 -11.62 -14.46
N LEU A 81 -1.40 -11.44 -15.77
CA LEU A 81 -1.46 -10.17 -16.48
C LEU A 81 -2.63 -10.24 -17.46
N GLY A 82 -3.59 -9.36 -17.31
CA GLY A 82 -4.72 -9.26 -18.22
C GLY A 82 -4.35 -8.56 -19.54
N ASP A 83 -5.10 -8.80 -20.60
CA ASP A 83 -4.81 -8.26 -21.93
C ASP A 83 -4.88 -6.72 -21.96
N ARG A 84 -5.82 -6.12 -21.22
CA ARG A 84 -5.94 -4.66 -21.09
C ARG A 84 -4.89 -4.08 -20.14
N ASP A 85 -4.57 -4.80 -19.06
CA ASP A 85 -3.54 -4.42 -18.10
C ASP A 85 -2.14 -4.43 -18.75
N LEU A 86 -1.90 -5.34 -19.69
CA LEU A 86 -0.68 -5.36 -20.51
C LEU A 86 -0.42 -4.03 -21.22
N ALA A 87 -1.46 -3.32 -21.69
CA ALA A 87 -1.29 -2.01 -22.32
C ALA A 87 -0.67 -0.97 -21.35
N THR A 88 -1.08 -1.01 -20.07
CA THR A 88 -0.50 -0.17 -19.01
C THR A 88 0.97 -0.50 -18.79
N HIS A 89 1.31 -1.80 -18.73
CA HIS A 89 2.69 -2.24 -18.51
C HIS A 89 3.59 -1.96 -19.72
N LEU A 90 3.10 -2.13 -20.95
CA LEU A 90 3.81 -1.77 -22.17
C LEU A 90 4.11 -0.27 -22.22
N TYR A 91 3.08 0.57 -21.98
CA TYR A 91 3.25 2.02 -21.96
C TYR A 91 4.27 2.44 -20.91
N ARG A 92 4.16 1.94 -19.68
CA ARG A 92 5.12 2.23 -18.60
C ARG A 92 6.53 1.81 -18.98
N SER A 93 6.70 0.58 -19.48
CA SER A 93 8.01 0.03 -19.81
C SER A 93 8.68 0.81 -20.93
N GLU A 94 7.94 1.16 -21.97
CA GLU A 94 8.43 1.96 -23.10
C GLU A 94 8.86 3.35 -22.62
N ARG A 95 8.03 4.05 -21.84
CA ARG A 95 8.36 5.38 -21.33
C ARG A 95 9.60 5.36 -20.44
N MET A 96 9.69 4.38 -19.52
CA MET A 96 10.86 4.24 -18.64
C MET A 96 12.12 3.84 -19.41
N HIS A 97 12.01 3.00 -20.44
CA HIS A 97 13.13 2.66 -21.33
C HIS A 97 13.67 3.92 -22.04
N ASN A 98 12.80 4.85 -22.41
CA ASN A 98 13.13 6.13 -23.00
C ASN A 98 13.55 7.21 -21.97
N GLY A 99 13.84 6.82 -20.73
CA GLY A 99 14.41 7.67 -19.70
C GLY A 99 13.41 8.46 -18.85
N ALA A 100 12.10 8.22 -18.98
CA ALA A 100 11.12 8.85 -18.11
C ALA A 100 11.22 8.28 -16.67
N ARG A 101 11.00 9.12 -15.65
CA ARG A 101 10.92 8.68 -14.26
C ARG A 101 9.60 7.92 -14.03
N LEU A 102 9.60 6.97 -13.12
CA LEU A 102 8.36 6.28 -12.72
C LEU A 102 7.28 7.27 -12.23
N THR A 103 7.68 8.33 -11.52
CA THR A 103 6.80 9.40 -11.06
C THR A 103 6.08 10.08 -12.24
N ASP A 104 6.80 10.42 -13.33
CA ASP A 104 6.23 11.09 -14.48
C ASP A 104 5.26 10.16 -15.23
N VAL A 105 5.68 8.90 -15.44
CA VAL A 105 4.83 7.88 -16.10
C VAL A 105 3.57 7.59 -15.28
N THR A 106 3.68 7.56 -13.95
CA THR A 106 2.52 7.38 -13.06
C THR A 106 1.54 8.53 -13.18
N ALA A 107 2.03 9.78 -13.26
CA ALA A 107 1.18 10.96 -13.47
C ALA A 107 0.49 10.93 -14.85
N GLU A 108 1.20 10.53 -15.90
CA GLU A 108 0.63 10.36 -17.25
C GLU A 108 -0.47 9.30 -17.26
N LEU A 109 -0.23 8.14 -16.64
CA LEU A 109 -1.24 7.07 -16.54
C LEU A 109 -2.46 7.53 -15.74
N ALA A 110 -2.25 8.15 -14.57
CA ALA A 110 -3.34 8.69 -13.76
C ALA A 110 -4.20 9.66 -14.54
N LEU A 111 -3.59 10.59 -15.29
CA LEU A 111 -4.30 11.53 -16.16
C LEU A 111 -5.12 10.81 -17.26
N ARG A 112 -4.52 9.81 -17.95
CA ARG A 112 -5.20 9.05 -19.01
C ARG A 112 -6.38 8.22 -18.50
N PHE A 113 -6.30 7.76 -17.24
CA PHE A 113 -7.42 7.10 -16.56
C PHE A 113 -8.41 8.08 -15.92
N GLY A 114 -8.25 9.40 -16.11
CA GLY A 114 -9.16 10.42 -15.57
C GLY A 114 -9.07 10.63 -14.07
N VAL A 115 -7.98 10.16 -13.43
CA VAL A 115 -7.74 10.31 -12.00
C VAL A 115 -7.29 11.73 -11.67
N LYS A 116 -8.04 12.40 -10.78
CA LYS A 116 -7.76 13.78 -10.34
C LYS A 116 -6.82 13.85 -9.14
N THR A 117 -6.68 12.76 -8.43
CA THR A 117 -5.80 12.60 -7.27
C THR A 117 -4.35 12.47 -7.74
N GLN A 118 -3.44 13.14 -7.04
CA GLN A 118 -2.01 12.99 -7.30
C GLN A 118 -1.55 11.60 -6.79
N VAL A 119 -1.20 10.70 -7.69
CA VAL A 119 -0.63 9.38 -7.35
C VAL A 119 0.88 9.46 -7.48
N LEU A 120 1.59 9.17 -6.39
CA LEU A 120 3.04 9.32 -6.27
C LEU A 120 3.68 7.97 -5.93
N PRO A 121 4.51 7.39 -6.79
CA PRO A 121 5.41 6.32 -6.38
C PRO A 121 6.26 6.79 -5.20
N MET A 122 6.52 5.92 -4.24
CA MET A 122 7.31 6.28 -3.06
C MET A 122 8.73 6.77 -3.43
N SER A 123 9.27 6.27 -4.54
CA SER A 123 10.62 6.54 -5.05
C SER A 123 10.68 6.24 -6.55
N ASP A 124 11.57 6.94 -7.28
CA ASP A 124 12.00 6.54 -8.63
C ASP A 124 13.16 5.53 -8.58
N GLY A 125 13.79 5.37 -7.41
CA GLY A 125 14.83 4.39 -7.17
C GLY A 125 14.25 3.01 -6.91
N ARG A 126 14.94 1.99 -7.40
CA ARG A 126 14.49 0.60 -7.28
C ARG A 126 14.60 0.09 -5.84
N VAL A 127 13.49 -0.42 -5.33
CA VAL A 127 13.39 -1.12 -4.04
C VAL A 127 12.69 -2.45 -4.29
N HIS A 128 13.19 -3.53 -3.67
CA HIS A 128 12.55 -4.84 -3.79
C HIS A 128 12.30 -5.45 -2.43
N THR A 129 11.07 -5.88 -2.21
CA THR A 129 10.66 -6.61 -1.01
C THR A 129 10.92 -8.10 -1.18
N PHE A 130 11.76 -8.64 -0.31
CA PHE A 130 12.01 -10.08 -0.18
C PHE A 130 11.49 -10.60 1.15
N VAL A 131 10.99 -11.82 1.13
CA VAL A 131 10.48 -12.54 2.31
C VAL A 131 11.37 -13.74 2.57
N LYS A 132 11.98 -13.79 3.75
CA LYS A 132 12.71 -14.96 4.22
C LYS A 132 11.76 -15.85 5.02
N LEU A 133 11.55 -17.07 4.54
CA LEU A 133 10.78 -18.09 5.24
C LEU A 133 11.72 -18.93 6.11
N LYS A 134 11.19 -19.46 7.21
CA LYS A 134 11.94 -20.31 8.13
C LYS A 134 12.57 -21.50 7.37
N GLY A 135 13.89 -21.62 7.48
CA GLY A 135 14.67 -22.69 6.83
C GLY A 135 14.75 -22.59 5.29
N ARG A 136 14.46 -21.45 4.67
CA ARG A 136 14.52 -21.25 3.23
C ARG A 136 15.25 -19.96 2.87
N PRO A 137 15.83 -19.86 1.66
CA PRO A 137 16.35 -18.59 1.16
C PRO A 137 15.24 -17.55 1.02
N ALA A 138 15.62 -16.26 1.02
CA ALA A 138 14.70 -15.15 0.77
C ALA A 138 14.22 -15.19 -0.70
N ILE A 139 12.92 -15.00 -0.90
CA ILE A 139 12.25 -14.98 -2.21
C ILE A 139 11.52 -13.64 -2.40
N PRO A 140 11.31 -13.18 -3.65
CA PRO A 140 10.51 -11.98 -3.92
C PRO A 140 9.12 -12.07 -3.26
N PHE A 141 8.61 -10.93 -2.78
CA PHE A 141 7.30 -10.90 -2.11
C PHE A 141 6.17 -11.40 -3.00
N GLN A 142 6.16 -11.04 -4.28
CA GLN A 142 5.13 -11.51 -5.22
C GLN A 142 5.16 -13.05 -5.37
N GLU A 143 6.34 -13.65 -5.39
CA GLU A 143 6.45 -15.11 -5.42
C GLU A 143 5.88 -15.74 -4.13
N TYR A 144 6.21 -15.19 -2.96
CA TYR A 144 5.64 -15.62 -1.69
C TYR A 144 4.11 -15.45 -1.65
N PHE A 145 3.63 -14.28 -2.06
CA PHE A 145 2.22 -13.90 -1.89
C PHE A 145 1.31 -14.57 -2.91
N VAL A 146 1.68 -14.52 -4.20
CA VAL A 146 0.85 -15.04 -5.30
C VAL A 146 1.11 -16.53 -5.50
N ARG A 147 2.34 -16.91 -5.88
CA ARG A 147 2.71 -18.32 -6.17
C ARG A 147 2.65 -19.19 -4.91
N GLY A 148 3.20 -18.69 -3.80
CA GLY A 148 3.25 -19.37 -2.50
C GLY A 148 1.96 -19.28 -1.69
N ARG A 149 0.95 -18.49 -2.13
CA ARG A 149 -0.31 -18.24 -1.43
C ARG A 149 -0.13 -17.85 0.02
N ALA A 150 0.90 -17.02 0.29
CA ALA A 150 1.30 -16.57 1.63
C ALA A 150 1.43 -17.71 2.66
N ARG A 151 1.99 -18.86 2.25
CA ARG A 151 2.23 -20.02 3.11
C ARG A 151 3.64 -19.97 3.70
N GLY A 152 3.80 -20.53 4.90
CA GLY A 152 5.06 -20.58 5.62
C GLY A 152 5.20 -19.50 6.69
N ILE A 153 6.17 -19.70 7.60
CA ILE A 153 6.48 -18.77 8.69
C ILE A 153 7.50 -17.76 8.15
N VAL A 154 7.13 -16.49 8.17
CA VAL A 154 8.02 -15.39 7.78
C VAL A 154 8.98 -15.11 8.92
N GLU A 155 10.27 -15.22 8.67
CA GLU A 155 11.35 -15.01 9.64
C GLU A 155 11.98 -13.63 9.52
N ALA A 156 12.04 -13.08 8.28
CA ALA A 156 12.53 -11.73 8.04
C ALA A 156 11.92 -11.13 6.76
N ILE A 157 11.93 -9.80 6.69
CA ILE A 157 11.64 -9.02 5.48
C ILE A 157 12.91 -8.23 5.14
N GLU A 158 13.36 -8.38 3.89
CA GLU A 158 14.49 -7.64 3.34
C GLU A 158 13.99 -6.62 2.31
N LEU A 159 14.32 -5.36 2.49
CA LEU A 159 13.96 -4.27 1.57
C LEU A 159 15.20 -3.85 0.80
N ARG A 160 15.57 -4.64 -0.21
CA ARG A 160 16.80 -4.46 -0.96
C ARG A 160 16.74 -3.18 -1.81
N GLY A 161 17.74 -2.35 -1.69
CA GLY A 161 17.84 -1.05 -2.37
C GLY A 161 17.25 0.12 -1.59
N ALA A 162 16.49 -0.13 -0.50
CA ALA A 162 15.86 0.94 0.28
C ALA A 162 16.89 1.90 0.91
N GLU A 163 18.08 1.41 1.24
CA GLU A 163 19.18 2.20 1.79
C GLU A 163 19.71 3.26 0.81
N LYS A 164 19.58 3.00 -0.50
CA LYS A 164 20.02 3.92 -1.59
C LYS A 164 18.86 4.76 -2.12
N ALA A 165 17.65 4.20 -2.12
CA ALA A 165 16.47 4.90 -2.61
C ALA A 165 16.08 6.07 -1.69
N ARG A 166 15.49 7.09 -2.29
CA ARG A 166 15.02 8.31 -1.61
C ARG A 166 13.57 8.55 -2.00
N PRO A 167 12.74 9.11 -1.09
CA PRO A 167 11.45 9.65 -1.49
C PRO A 167 11.64 10.67 -2.60
N THR A 168 10.72 10.71 -3.55
CA THR A 168 10.77 11.72 -4.60
C THR A 168 10.57 13.13 -4.01
N PRO A 169 11.05 14.20 -4.67
CA PRO A 169 10.79 15.57 -4.24
C PRO A 169 9.29 15.85 -4.09
N GLU A 170 8.46 15.27 -4.98
CA GLU A 170 7.01 15.38 -4.98
C GLU A 170 6.41 14.75 -3.71
N VAL A 171 6.90 13.59 -3.29
CA VAL A 171 6.49 12.92 -2.04
C VAL A 171 6.84 13.78 -0.83
N LEU A 172 8.07 14.27 -0.73
CA LEU A 172 8.49 15.12 0.40
C LEU A 172 7.72 16.42 0.45
N ALA A 173 7.45 17.02 -0.71
CA ALA A 173 6.63 18.24 -0.81
C ALA A 173 5.18 17.98 -0.38
N SER A 174 4.59 16.85 -0.76
CA SER A 174 3.23 16.48 -0.35
C SER A 174 3.14 16.29 1.17
N ILE A 175 4.09 15.59 1.78
CA ILE A 175 4.16 15.41 3.25
C ILE A 175 4.25 16.76 3.97
N LYS A 176 5.12 17.66 3.48
CA LYS A 176 5.32 18.97 4.10
C LYS A 176 4.05 19.84 4.06
N ARG A 177 3.34 19.83 2.92
CA ARG A 177 2.16 20.66 2.68
C ARG A 177 0.85 20.09 3.23
N ALA A 178 0.77 18.77 3.46
CA ALA A 178 -0.45 18.12 3.88
C ALA A 178 -0.98 18.69 5.20
N ALA A 179 -2.25 19.05 5.24
CA ALA A 179 -2.96 19.37 6.48
C ALA A 179 -3.11 18.11 7.35
N ALA A 180 -3.38 16.97 6.73
CA ALA A 180 -3.47 15.67 7.39
C ALA A 180 -2.79 14.57 6.55
N ILE A 181 -2.26 13.55 7.23
CA ILE A 181 -1.63 12.37 6.61
C ILE A 181 -2.24 11.13 7.24
N VAL A 182 -2.62 10.15 6.40
CA VAL A 182 -3.18 8.89 6.88
C VAL A 182 -2.33 7.72 6.39
N LEU A 183 -1.75 6.97 7.33
CA LEU A 183 -1.23 5.65 7.06
C LEU A 183 -2.42 4.68 6.94
N ALA A 184 -2.75 4.32 5.72
CA ALA A 184 -3.91 3.48 5.42
C ALA A 184 -3.79 2.08 6.06
N PRO A 185 -4.92 1.36 6.30
CA PRO A 185 -4.92 0.04 6.96
C PRO A 185 -4.36 -1.04 6.01
N SER A 186 -3.06 -1.02 5.83
CA SER A 186 -2.29 -1.95 4.99
C SER A 186 -1.24 -2.70 5.82
N ASN A 187 -0.64 -3.72 5.21
CA ASN A 187 0.40 -4.51 5.84
C ASN A 187 1.58 -3.63 6.27
N PRO A 188 1.96 -3.62 7.56
CA PRO A 188 3.00 -2.74 8.08
C PRO A 188 4.40 -3.07 7.57
N PHE A 189 4.63 -4.27 7.06
CA PHE A 189 5.96 -4.73 6.65
C PHE A 189 6.19 -4.67 5.14
N VAL A 190 5.22 -5.07 4.34
CA VAL A 190 5.38 -5.20 2.89
C VAL A 190 4.61 -4.15 2.08
N SER A 191 3.75 -3.34 2.72
CA SER A 191 3.06 -2.24 2.05
C SER A 191 3.51 -0.87 2.59
N ILE A 192 3.43 -0.66 3.90
CA ILE A 192 3.87 0.59 4.54
C ILE A 192 5.38 0.57 4.81
N GLY A 193 5.92 -0.61 5.16
CA GLY A 193 7.33 -0.80 5.49
C GLY A 193 8.31 -0.30 4.42
N PRO A 194 8.15 -0.66 3.14
CA PRO A 194 9.04 -0.18 2.08
C PRO A 194 9.05 1.34 1.95
N ILE A 195 7.89 1.99 2.08
CA ILE A 195 7.78 3.47 2.08
C ILE A 195 8.58 4.05 3.24
N LEU A 196 8.39 3.51 4.45
CA LEU A 196 9.05 4.00 5.68
C LEU A 196 10.54 3.70 5.73
N ALA A 197 11.02 2.71 4.97
CA ALA A 197 12.43 2.33 4.91
C ALA A 197 13.28 3.28 4.05
N LEU A 198 12.65 4.09 3.20
CA LEU A 198 13.37 5.07 2.40
C LEU A 198 14.10 6.07 3.29
N THR A 199 15.37 6.34 2.96
CA THR A 199 16.17 7.28 3.75
C THR A 199 15.54 8.66 3.79
N GLY A 200 15.23 9.16 5.00
CA GLY A 200 14.60 10.45 5.23
C GLY A 200 13.08 10.42 5.39
N MET A 201 12.38 9.35 4.97
CA MET A 201 10.92 9.25 5.06
C MET A 201 10.40 9.35 6.51
N ARG A 202 10.95 8.53 7.42
CA ARG A 202 10.55 8.60 8.85
C ARG A 202 10.86 9.97 9.46
N LYS A 203 11.98 10.61 9.08
CA LYS A 203 12.32 11.96 9.54
C LYS A 203 11.27 12.98 9.07
N ALA A 204 10.85 12.90 7.81
CA ALA A 204 9.82 13.78 7.26
C ALA A 204 8.47 13.62 7.98
N LEU A 205 8.02 12.37 8.20
CA LEU A 205 6.77 12.09 8.91
C LEU A 205 6.83 12.49 10.39
N LYS A 206 7.96 12.25 11.07
CA LYS A 206 8.18 12.64 12.46
C LYS A 206 8.07 14.15 12.66
N ALA A 207 8.54 14.95 11.70
CA ALA A 207 8.45 16.41 11.75
C ALA A 207 7.02 16.93 11.73
N VAL A 208 6.07 16.13 11.23
CA VAL A 208 4.64 16.49 11.12
C VAL A 208 3.74 15.50 11.88
N ARG A 209 4.29 14.79 12.88
CA ARG A 209 3.67 13.69 13.60
C ARG A 209 2.25 13.99 14.11
N SER A 210 2.00 15.20 14.60
CA SER A 210 0.68 15.62 15.10
C SER A 210 -0.43 15.57 14.05
N ARG A 211 -0.07 15.66 12.77
CA ARG A 211 -0.98 15.60 11.61
C ARG A 211 -1.07 14.19 10.98
N VAL A 212 -0.43 13.18 11.59
CA VAL A 212 -0.39 11.82 11.05
C VAL A 212 -1.29 10.91 11.86
N ALA A 213 -2.28 10.30 11.22
CA ALA A 213 -3.06 9.19 11.75
C ALA A 213 -2.61 7.87 11.13
N ALA A 214 -2.63 6.80 11.90
CA ALA A 214 -2.48 5.44 11.41
C ALA A 214 -3.73 4.62 11.69
N ILE A 215 -4.21 3.86 10.71
CA ILE A 215 -5.36 2.97 10.88
C ILE A 215 -4.84 1.53 11.02
N SER A 216 -5.27 0.84 12.08
CA SER A 216 -4.87 -0.57 12.30
C SER A 216 -5.44 -1.49 11.21
N PRO A 217 -4.59 -2.34 10.59
CA PRO A 217 -5.06 -3.44 9.76
C PRO A 217 -5.48 -4.67 10.57
N ILE A 218 -5.27 -4.67 11.89
CA ILE A 218 -5.62 -5.77 12.80
C ILE A 218 -6.93 -5.45 13.50
N VAL A 219 -7.87 -6.37 13.43
CA VAL A 219 -9.21 -6.29 14.04
C VAL A 219 -9.47 -7.60 14.79
N GLY A 220 -9.70 -7.54 16.10
CA GLY A 220 -9.91 -8.72 16.93
C GLY A 220 -8.76 -9.74 16.85
N GLY A 221 -7.52 -9.26 16.78
CA GLY A 221 -6.32 -10.10 16.71
C GLY A 221 -6.07 -10.78 15.36
N LYS A 222 -6.73 -10.35 14.29
CA LYS A 222 -6.60 -10.94 12.94
C LYS A 222 -6.56 -9.84 11.87
N THR A 223 -5.99 -10.18 10.71
CA THR A 223 -6.14 -9.38 9.49
C THR A 223 -7.45 -9.75 8.80
N ILE A 224 -8.22 -8.78 8.33
CA ILE A 224 -9.45 -9.04 7.55
C ILE A 224 -9.09 -9.69 6.20
N LYS A 225 -8.00 -9.25 5.56
CA LYS A 225 -7.52 -9.79 4.29
C LYS A 225 -5.99 -9.62 4.20
N GLY A 226 -5.30 -10.64 3.70
CA GLY A 226 -3.83 -10.64 3.56
C GLY A 226 -3.12 -11.23 4.80
N PRO A 227 -1.78 -11.33 4.75
CA PRO A 227 -0.99 -12.09 5.73
C PRO A 227 -0.38 -11.24 6.86
N ALA A 228 -0.88 -10.02 7.16
CA ALA A 228 -0.20 -9.13 8.12
C ALA A 228 -0.13 -9.74 9.53
N ASP A 229 -1.17 -10.43 10.00
CA ASP A 229 -1.18 -11.12 11.29
C ASP A 229 -0.17 -12.26 11.36
N LYS A 230 -0.03 -13.04 10.27
CA LYS A 230 0.98 -14.10 10.16
C LYS A 230 2.39 -13.52 10.16
N MET A 231 2.61 -12.43 9.42
CA MET A 231 3.89 -11.74 9.38
C MET A 231 4.25 -11.15 10.74
N MET A 232 3.31 -10.46 11.41
CA MET A 232 3.52 -9.95 12.77
C MET A 232 4.00 -11.06 13.69
N ARG A 233 3.29 -12.19 13.70
CA ARG A 233 3.64 -13.34 14.56
C ARG A 233 5.02 -13.91 14.22
N GLY A 234 5.31 -14.11 12.94
CA GLY A 234 6.59 -14.66 12.49
C GLY A 234 7.78 -13.76 12.78
N LEU A 235 7.57 -12.44 12.74
CA LEU A 235 8.57 -11.41 13.06
C LEU A 235 8.63 -11.06 14.55
N GLY A 236 7.92 -11.79 15.43
CA GLY A 236 7.96 -11.58 16.89
C GLY A 236 7.18 -10.36 17.37
N HIS A 237 6.27 -9.82 16.58
CA HIS A 237 5.40 -8.71 16.98
C HIS A 237 4.07 -9.23 17.56
N GLU A 238 3.55 -8.50 18.55
CA GLU A 238 2.20 -8.73 19.07
C GLU A 238 1.15 -8.49 17.99
N VAL A 239 0.29 -9.49 17.75
CA VAL A 239 -0.78 -9.39 16.75
C VAL A 239 -1.97 -8.66 17.37
N SER A 240 -1.87 -7.34 17.44
CA SER A 240 -2.87 -6.46 18.02
C SER A 240 -2.74 -5.04 17.44
N PRO A 241 -3.76 -4.17 17.62
CA PRO A 241 -3.62 -2.74 17.34
C PRO A 241 -2.50 -2.07 18.14
N LEU A 242 -2.20 -2.55 19.36
CA LEU A 242 -1.07 -2.07 20.14
C LEU A 242 0.27 -2.42 19.50
N GLY A 243 0.41 -3.63 18.94
CA GLY A 243 1.59 -4.02 18.16
C GLY A 243 1.79 -3.11 16.95
N ILE A 244 0.72 -2.74 16.25
CA ILE A 244 0.77 -1.75 15.14
C ILE A 244 1.16 -0.36 15.66
N ALA A 245 0.57 0.08 16.77
CA ALA A 245 0.90 1.39 17.37
C ALA A 245 2.39 1.49 17.73
N ARG A 246 2.99 0.43 18.27
CA ARG A 246 4.44 0.38 18.55
C ARG A 246 5.31 0.58 17.31
N LEU A 247 4.87 0.11 16.13
CA LEU A 247 5.59 0.29 14.86
C LEU A 247 5.54 1.74 14.34
N TYR A 248 4.51 2.51 14.73
CA TYR A 248 4.26 3.85 14.19
C TYR A 248 4.34 4.99 15.21
N ARG A 249 4.58 4.70 16.50
CA ARG A 249 4.56 5.70 17.59
C ARG A 249 5.48 6.91 17.38
N ASP A 250 6.56 6.74 16.62
CA ASP A 250 7.51 7.82 16.35
C ASP A 250 7.06 8.75 15.23
N ILE A 251 6.12 8.30 14.37
CA ILE A 251 5.70 9.03 13.16
C ILE A 251 4.21 9.38 13.12
N ALA A 252 3.36 8.73 13.93
CA ALA A 252 1.94 8.99 13.99
C ALA A 252 1.52 9.52 15.36
N GLY A 253 0.73 10.61 15.37
CA GLY A 253 0.16 11.19 16.58
C GLY A 253 -1.18 10.58 16.98
N LEU A 254 -1.90 9.99 16.02
CA LEU A 254 -3.22 9.37 16.23
C LEU A 254 -3.20 7.91 15.75
N MET A 255 -3.78 7.02 16.56
CA MET A 255 -4.05 5.65 16.19
C MET A 255 -5.55 5.41 16.12
N VAL A 256 -6.03 4.89 14.98
CA VAL A 256 -7.42 4.51 14.76
C VAL A 256 -7.51 2.99 14.80
N ILE A 257 -8.34 2.46 15.69
CA ILE A 257 -8.52 1.01 15.89
C ILE A 257 -9.99 0.63 15.73
N ASP A 258 -10.24 -0.65 15.52
CA ASP A 258 -11.62 -1.13 15.46
C ASP A 258 -12.29 -1.09 16.83
N ILE A 259 -13.62 -0.91 16.84
CA ILE A 259 -14.43 -0.82 18.07
C ILE A 259 -14.30 -2.09 18.93
N VAL A 260 -14.11 -3.26 18.30
CA VAL A 260 -13.94 -4.54 19.04
C VAL A 260 -12.64 -4.59 19.83
N ASP A 261 -11.70 -3.73 19.48
CA ASP A 261 -10.36 -3.63 20.09
C ASP A 261 -10.25 -2.44 21.09
N HIS A 262 -11.38 -1.84 21.51
CA HIS A 262 -11.41 -0.64 22.38
C HIS A 262 -10.57 -0.77 23.65
N ARG A 263 -10.36 -1.98 24.15
CA ARG A 263 -9.48 -2.25 25.31
C ARG A 263 -8.03 -1.80 25.13
N TYR A 264 -7.58 -1.59 23.89
CA TYR A 264 -6.23 -1.11 23.59
C TYR A 264 -6.10 0.41 23.57
N LEU A 265 -7.18 1.19 23.79
CA LEU A 265 -7.12 2.66 23.77
C LEU A 265 -6.12 3.19 24.79
N GLU A 266 -6.24 2.80 26.07
CA GLU A 266 -5.33 3.25 27.13
C GLU A 266 -3.89 2.74 26.95
N PRO A 267 -3.63 1.45 26.61
CA PRO A 267 -2.29 1.01 26.25
C PRO A 267 -1.63 1.78 25.10
N ILE A 268 -2.42 2.21 24.09
CA ILE A 268 -1.91 3.01 22.97
C ILE A 268 -1.62 4.44 23.43
N ARG A 269 -2.49 5.04 24.24
CA ARG A 269 -2.27 6.37 24.83
C ARG A 269 -1.02 6.43 25.68
N ALA A 270 -0.73 5.35 26.41
CA ALA A 270 0.52 5.21 27.17
C ALA A 270 1.80 5.21 26.30
N LEU A 271 1.69 4.94 24.99
CA LEU A 271 2.79 5.11 24.02
C LEU A 271 3.00 6.58 23.57
N GLY A 272 2.21 7.54 24.08
CA GLY A 272 2.25 8.94 23.67
C GLY A 272 1.55 9.21 22.33
N MET A 273 0.55 8.41 21.97
CA MET A 273 -0.33 8.60 20.81
C MET A 273 -1.75 8.92 21.29
N ASN A 274 -2.47 9.76 20.57
CA ASN A 274 -3.93 9.76 20.70
C ASN A 274 -4.50 8.46 20.13
N ALA A 275 -5.66 8.02 20.64
CA ALA A 275 -6.30 6.81 20.15
C ALA A 275 -7.81 6.96 20.12
N ILE A 276 -8.44 6.52 19.02
CA ILE A 276 -9.88 6.43 18.85
C ILE A 276 -10.29 5.05 18.37
N ALA A 277 -11.47 4.60 18.79
CA ALA A 277 -12.08 3.35 18.33
C ALA A 277 -13.32 3.66 17.50
N THR A 278 -13.42 3.03 16.34
CA THR A 278 -14.55 3.16 15.41
C THR A 278 -14.69 1.87 14.59
N ASP A 279 -15.77 1.74 13.81
CA ASP A 279 -15.88 0.63 12.84
C ASP A 279 -14.87 0.84 11.70
N THR A 280 -13.82 0.01 11.66
CA THR A 280 -12.79 0.06 10.62
C THR A 280 -13.00 -0.97 9.51
N VAL A 281 -14.02 -1.82 9.60
CA VAL A 281 -14.28 -2.90 8.65
C VAL A 281 -15.05 -2.39 7.42
N MET A 282 -14.32 -2.12 6.34
CA MET A 282 -14.82 -1.52 5.09
C MET A 282 -15.42 -2.58 4.15
N THR A 283 -16.60 -3.12 4.48
CA THR A 283 -17.32 -4.09 3.62
C THR A 283 -18.04 -3.41 2.46
N THR A 284 -18.44 -2.16 2.63
CA THR A 284 -19.13 -1.35 1.61
C THR A 284 -18.44 0.00 1.41
N PRO A 285 -18.66 0.67 0.26
CA PRO A 285 -18.17 2.04 0.05
C PRO A 285 -18.65 3.03 1.10
N ASP A 286 -19.85 2.88 1.63
CA ASP A 286 -20.41 3.77 2.66
C ASP A 286 -19.72 3.58 4.01
N ARG A 287 -19.36 2.35 4.39
CA ARG A 287 -18.55 2.09 5.60
C ARG A 287 -17.15 2.68 5.44
N ALA A 288 -16.55 2.55 4.26
CA ALA A 288 -15.27 3.19 3.99
C ALA A 288 -15.34 4.72 4.06
N ALA A 289 -16.42 5.32 3.55
CA ALA A 289 -16.66 6.77 3.63
C ALA A 289 -16.89 7.24 5.08
N ARG A 290 -17.62 6.46 5.91
CA ARG A 290 -17.77 6.76 7.34
C ARG A 290 -16.43 6.71 8.09
N LEU A 291 -15.61 5.71 7.82
CA LEU A 291 -14.27 5.62 8.40
C LEU A 291 -13.43 6.84 7.99
N ALA A 292 -13.44 7.21 6.71
CA ALA A 292 -12.74 8.40 6.23
C ALA A 292 -13.20 9.67 6.95
N ASP A 293 -14.52 9.84 7.13
CA ASP A 293 -15.12 10.99 7.83
C ASP A 293 -14.65 11.05 9.31
N VAL A 294 -14.64 9.91 10.00
CA VAL A 294 -14.13 9.86 11.39
C VAL A 294 -12.66 10.25 11.47
N VAL A 295 -11.84 9.72 10.54
CA VAL A 295 -10.39 9.99 10.53
C VAL A 295 -10.09 11.45 10.20
N THR A 296 -10.77 12.04 9.20
CA THR A 296 -10.56 13.44 8.81
C THR A 296 -10.99 14.38 9.94
N ARG A 297 -12.15 14.18 10.56
CA ARG A 297 -12.58 14.97 11.73
C ARG A 297 -11.61 14.85 12.91
N ALA A 298 -11.07 13.68 13.17
CA ALA A 298 -10.11 13.48 14.26
C ALA A 298 -8.75 14.14 13.99
N LEU A 299 -8.46 14.50 12.74
CA LEU A 299 -7.30 15.27 12.29
C LEU A 299 -7.63 16.76 12.05
N GLU A 300 -8.88 17.18 12.33
CA GLU A 300 -9.36 18.56 12.17
C GLU A 300 -9.29 19.11 10.74
N VAL A 301 -9.59 18.24 9.74
CA VAL A 301 -9.61 18.57 8.31
C VAL A 301 -10.88 18.09 7.62
#